data_027168b9ef7440823771914c7ed97fa1
#
_entry.id   027168b9ef7440823771914c7ed97fa1
#
_cell.length_a   1.000
_cell.length_b   1.000
_cell.length_c   1.000
_cell.angle_alpha   90.00
_cell.angle_beta   90.00
_cell.angle_gamma   90.00
#
_symmetry.space_group_name_H-M   'P 1'
#
loop_
_entity.id
_entity.type
_entity.pdbx_description
1 polymer ?
#
loop_
_entity_poly.entity_id
_entity_poly.type
_entity_poly.pdbx_seq_one_letter_code
_entity_poly.pdbx_strand_id
1 'polypeptide(L)'
;MAAIEGDLLEEPLTAGQAEGALPLSAEAGWNQTAEDWRFMLREGRGIGVRAAGRWVGSALALPLGARLSWISMVLVAKDARRRGIGTRLLRRAIDMVRDAGRVAGLDATELGRPVYLPFGFRDLYAISRLRIKGPAPAEAAPAGCAIRPLAPADLPAVGAFDEARSAMERRSVLAYLLERAPETALVAEADGRVAGFVLGRPGRVAFQIGPLVAESEEVALALVSRVLSRANGHTIIDVPDAHAALRTWLDRHGAMRQRGFMRMTLGKPPQGLADASRIFGLAGPELG
;
A
#
# COMPACT_ATOMS: atom_id res chain seq x y z
N MET A 1 17.88 3.24 -28.10
CA MET A 1 17.74 2.19 -27.06
C MET A 1 17.65 0.85 -27.78
N ALA A 2 18.62 -0.06 -27.57
CA ALA A 2 18.59 -1.40 -28.15
C ALA A 2 17.35 -2.16 -27.63
N ALA A 3 16.63 -2.81 -28.55
CA ALA A 3 15.55 -3.71 -28.18
C ALA A 3 16.12 -4.91 -27.42
N ILE A 4 15.40 -5.42 -26.42
CA ILE A 4 15.80 -6.63 -25.72
C ILE A 4 15.75 -7.78 -26.73
N GLU A 5 16.91 -8.33 -27.06
CA GLU A 5 17.03 -9.56 -27.82
C GLU A 5 16.95 -10.75 -26.86
N GLY A 6 16.13 -11.73 -27.18
CA GLY A 6 15.96 -12.97 -26.41
C GLY A 6 14.50 -13.35 -26.18
N ASP A 7 14.30 -14.63 -25.91
CA ASP A 7 12.99 -15.18 -25.59
C ASP A 7 12.45 -14.62 -24.28
N LEU A 8 11.15 -14.30 -24.28
CA LEU A 8 10.41 -13.85 -23.11
C LEU A 8 9.93 -15.08 -22.34
N LEU A 9 10.61 -15.42 -21.26
CA LEU A 9 10.25 -16.54 -20.39
C LEU A 9 9.34 -16.06 -19.25
N GLU A 10 8.15 -16.62 -19.17
CA GLU A 10 7.22 -16.39 -18.06
C GLU A 10 7.43 -17.47 -17.01
N GLU A 11 7.73 -17.08 -15.78
CA GLU A 11 7.99 -18.00 -14.69
C GLU A 11 7.49 -17.46 -13.34
N PRO A 12 7.22 -18.33 -12.35
CA PRO A 12 6.91 -17.90 -10.99
C PRO A 12 8.02 -17.00 -10.44
N LEU A 13 7.60 -15.90 -9.78
CA LEU A 13 8.49 -15.01 -9.06
C LEU A 13 8.37 -15.31 -7.57
N THR A 14 9.46 -15.68 -6.93
CA THR A 14 9.50 -16.13 -5.53
C THR A 14 10.28 -15.18 -4.63
N ALA A 15 10.14 -15.32 -3.31
CA ALA A 15 10.82 -14.48 -2.32
C ALA A 15 12.35 -14.49 -2.46
N GLY A 16 12.95 -15.62 -2.90
CA GLY A 16 14.40 -15.72 -3.17
C GLY A 16 14.88 -14.86 -4.36
N GLN A 17 13.95 -14.32 -5.16
CA GLN A 17 14.26 -13.51 -6.34
C GLN A 17 13.96 -12.02 -6.14
N ALA A 18 13.65 -11.62 -4.91
CA ALA A 18 13.24 -10.24 -4.57
C ALA A 18 14.28 -9.18 -4.99
N GLU A 19 15.57 -9.45 -4.75
CA GLU A 19 16.65 -8.55 -5.19
C GLU A 19 16.70 -8.40 -6.71
N GLY A 20 16.51 -9.48 -7.44
CA GLY A 20 16.47 -9.44 -8.90
C GLY A 20 15.27 -8.69 -9.47
N ALA A 21 14.15 -8.64 -8.74
CA ALA A 21 12.92 -7.93 -9.13
C ALA A 21 12.94 -6.45 -8.70
N LEU A 22 13.69 -6.09 -7.65
CA LEU A 22 13.78 -4.72 -7.13
C LEU A 22 14.08 -3.66 -8.20
N PRO A 23 14.96 -3.89 -9.21
CA PRO A 23 15.21 -2.92 -10.27
C PRO A 23 13.94 -2.47 -11.01
N LEU A 24 12.91 -3.31 -11.13
CA LEU A 24 11.66 -2.94 -11.79
C LEU A 24 10.93 -1.80 -11.07
N SER A 25 10.81 -1.89 -9.73
CA SER A 25 10.19 -0.82 -8.94
C SER A 25 11.13 0.39 -8.77
N ALA A 26 12.43 0.18 -8.70
CA ALA A 26 13.42 1.24 -8.63
C ALA A 26 13.43 2.11 -9.90
N GLU A 27 13.36 1.50 -11.09
CA GLU A 27 13.25 2.19 -12.38
C GLU A 27 11.95 2.99 -12.51
N ALA A 28 10.87 2.48 -11.92
CA ALA A 28 9.58 3.18 -11.86
C ALA A 28 9.56 4.33 -10.83
N GLY A 29 10.63 4.51 -10.03
CA GLY A 29 10.71 5.52 -8.97
C GLY A 29 9.83 5.19 -7.77
N TRP A 30 9.50 3.92 -7.54
CA TRP A 30 8.66 3.48 -6.44
C TRP A 30 9.46 3.29 -5.15
N ASN A 31 8.76 3.20 -4.03
CA ASN A 31 9.34 3.27 -2.69
C ASN A 31 9.75 1.92 -2.09
N GLN A 32 9.41 0.79 -2.73
CA GLN A 32 9.63 -0.54 -2.19
C GLN A 32 11.11 -0.88 -2.03
N THR A 33 11.42 -1.54 -0.92
CA THR A 33 12.72 -2.15 -0.63
C THR A 33 12.72 -3.63 -1.03
N ALA A 34 13.86 -4.30 -0.94
CA ALA A 34 13.94 -5.75 -1.17
C ALA A 34 13.14 -6.54 -0.10
N GLU A 35 13.07 -6.02 1.15
CA GLU A 35 12.26 -6.61 2.20
C GLU A 35 10.77 -6.57 1.88
N ASP A 36 10.28 -5.44 1.30
CA ASP A 36 8.89 -5.34 0.85
C ASP A 36 8.57 -6.38 -0.23
N TRP A 37 9.48 -6.56 -1.20
CA TRP A 37 9.35 -7.59 -2.22
C TRP A 37 9.34 -8.99 -1.63
N ARG A 38 10.29 -9.31 -0.71
CA ARG A 38 10.33 -10.62 -0.04
C ARG A 38 9.06 -10.90 0.74
N PHE A 39 8.55 -9.90 1.49
CA PHE A 39 7.31 -10.02 2.23
C PHE A 39 6.14 -10.35 1.30
N MET A 40 5.90 -9.53 0.27
CA MET A 40 4.80 -9.75 -0.67
C MET A 40 4.88 -11.09 -1.40
N LEU A 41 6.09 -11.54 -1.75
CA LEU A 41 6.31 -12.82 -2.44
C LEU A 41 6.23 -14.04 -1.51
N ARG A 42 6.44 -13.86 -0.20
CA ARG A 42 6.25 -14.90 0.81
C ARG A 42 4.77 -15.08 1.15
N GLU A 43 4.03 -14.00 1.34
CA GLU A 43 2.62 -14.02 1.71
C GLU A 43 1.70 -14.23 0.51
N GLY A 44 2.14 -13.88 -0.69
CA GLY A 44 1.35 -13.91 -1.92
C GLY A 44 1.92 -14.80 -3.00
N ARG A 45 1.47 -14.54 -4.22
CA ARG A 45 1.94 -15.23 -5.44
C ARG A 45 2.47 -14.21 -6.43
N GLY A 46 3.66 -14.46 -6.97
CA GLY A 46 4.28 -13.63 -7.99
C GLY A 46 4.42 -14.37 -9.33
N ILE A 47 4.32 -13.61 -10.40
CA ILE A 47 4.66 -14.01 -11.75
C ILE A 47 5.59 -12.97 -12.35
N GLY A 48 6.59 -13.40 -13.09
CA GLY A 48 7.51 -12.50 -13.77
C GLY A 48 7.79 -12.92 -15.20
N VAL A 49 8.37 -12.01 -15.95
CA VAL A 49 8.92 -12.28 -17.28
C VAL A 49 10.40 -11.97 -17.26
N ARG A 50 11.21 -12.94 -17.71
CA ARG A 50 12.64 -12.76 -17.90
C ARG A 50 13.00 -12.65 -19.37
N ALA A 51 14.03 -11.86 -19.64
CA ALA A 51 14.69 -11.79 -20.92
C ALA A 51 16.17 -11.50 -20.70
N ALA A 52 17.04 -12.15 -21.44
CA ALA A 52 18.51 -12.01 -21.31
C ALA A 52 19.00 -12.12 -19.85
N GLY A 53 18.46 -13.09 -19.09
CA GLY A 53 18.86 -13.37 -17.71
C GLY A 53 18.33 -12.42 -16.63
N ARG A 54 17.59 -11.35 -16.96
CA ARG A 54 17.03 -10.37 -16.00
C ARG A 54 15.50 -10.33 -16.00
N TRP A 55 14.90 -9.90 -14.91
CA TRP A 55 13.47 -9.61 -14.85
C TRP A 55 13.14 -8.36 -15.66
N VAL A 56 12.20 -8.49 -16.60
CA VAL A 56 11.72 -7.39 -17.45
C VAL A 56 10.24 -7.08 -17.22
N GLY A 57 9.57 -7.88 -16.40
CA GLY A 57 8.21 -7.59 -15.96
C GLY A 57 7.82 -8.42 -14.76
N SER A 58 6.84 -7.94 -14.00
CA SER A 58 6.31 -8.60 -12.80
C SER A 58 4.83 -8.30 -12.61
N ALA A 59 4.13 -9.15 -11.86
CA ALA A 59 2.84 -8.90 -11.23
C ALA A 59 2.71 -9.80 -9.99
N LEU A 60 2.07 -9.30 -8.94
CA LEU A 60 1.84 -10.00 -7.68
C LEU A 60 0.37 -10.00 -7.32
N ALA A 61 -0.07 -11.04 -6.61
CA ALA A 61 -1.38 -11.15 -5.97
C ALA A 61 -1.16 -11.49 -4.50
N LEU A 62 -1.40 -10.52 -3.60
CA LEU A 62 -1.28 -10.65 -2.15
C LEU A 62 -2.67 -10.95 -1.55
N PRO A 63 -2.88 -12.08 -0.86
CA PRO A 63 -4.12 -12.35 -0.15
C PRO A 63 -4.32 -11.35 1.01
N LEU A 64 -5.51 -10.76 1.09
CA LEU A 64 -5.97 -9.95 2.21
C LEU A 64 -7.24 -10.58 2.78
N GLY A 65 -7.05 -11.77 3.38
CA GLY A 65 -8.10 -12.64 3.88
C GLY A 65 -8.69 -13.59 2.84
N ALA A 66 -9.84 -14.18 3.19
CA ALA A 66 -10.46 -15.22 2.37
C ALA A 66 -11.14 -14.68 1.10
N ARG A 67 -11.58 -13.42 1.10
CA ARG A 67 -12.44 -12.86 0.05
C ARG A 67 -11.75 -11.90 -0.92
N LEU A 68 -10.58 -11.35 -0.56
CA LEU A 68 -9.88 -10.31 -1.31
C LEU A 68 -8.44 -10.72 -1.59
N SER A 69 -7.94 -10.41 -2.77
CA SER A 69 -6.50 -10.38 -3.06
C SER A 69 -6.13 -9.06 -3.70
N TRP A 70 -4.97 -8.53 -3.33
CA TRP A 70 -4.46 -7.26 -3.83
C TRP A 70 -3.50 -7.51 -4.97
N ILE A 71 -3.83 -7.03 -6.17
CA ILE A 71 -2.93 -7.06 -7.32
C ILE A 71 -2.00 -5.87 -7.22
N SER A 72 -0.71 -6.13 -7.24
CA SER A 72 0.32 -5.12 -7.13
C SER A 72 1.55 -5.44 -7.97
N MET A 73 2.53 -4.54 -7.98
CA MET A 73 3.80 -4.70 -8.66
C MET A 73 3.66 -5.10 -10.14
N VAL A 74 2.60 -4.62 -10.80
CA VAL A 74 2.42 -4.78 -12.24
C VAL A 74 3.37 -3.82 -12.93
N LEU A 75 4.54 -4.31 -13.27
CA LEU A 75 5.67 -3.52 -13.75
C LEU A 75 6.22 -4.10 -15.05
N VAL A 76 6.70 -3.22 -15.93
CA VAL A 76 7.46 -3.59 -17.13
C VAL A 76 8.64 -2.63 -17.28
N ALA A 77 9.83 -3.18 -17.40
CA ALA A 77 11.07 -2.44 -17.64
C ALA A 77 10.92 -1.52 -18.87
N LYS A 78 11.49 -0.32 -18.81
CA LYS A 78 11.26 0.72 -19.84
C LYS A 78 11.59 0.25 -21.25
N ASP A 79 12.66 -0.52 -21.41
CA ASP A 79 13.13 -1.09 -22.67
C ASP A 79 12.31 -2.30 -23.16
N ALA A 80 11.44 -2.87 -22.29
CA ALA A 80 10.56 -4.00 -22.61
C ALA A 80 9.09 -3.57 -22.84
N ARG A 81 8.76 -2.28 -22.69
CA ARG A 81 7.40 -1.76 -22.86
C ARG A 81 6.88 -1.88 -24.28
N ARG A 82 5.56 -1.73 -24.44
CA ARG A 82 4.84 -1.79 -25.74
C ARG A 82 4.95 -3.12 -26.47
N ARG A 83 5.21 -4.22 -25.73
CA ARG A 83 5.29 -5.61 -26.24
C ARG A 83 4.16 -6.48 -25.66
N GLY A 84 3.12 -5.91 -25.07
CA GLY A 84 2.01 -6.66 -24.46
C GLY A 84 2.32 -7.33 -23.13
N ILE A 85 3.57 -7.21 -22.60
CA ILE A 85 4.02 -7.88 -21.37
C ILE A 85 3.14 -7.49 -20.17
N GLY A 86 2.88 -6.20 -19.95
CA GLY A 86 2.07 -5.73 -18.82
C GLY A 86 0.64 -6.26 -18.86
N THR A 87 0.00 -6.27 -20.02
CA THR A 87 -1.35 -6.82 -20.23
C THR A 87 -1.40 -8.32 -19.94
N ARG A 88 -0.38 -9.07 -20.39
CA ARG A 88 -0.26 -10.51 -20.14
C ARG A 88 -0.07 -10.79 -18.65
N LEU A 89 0.83 -10.07 -17.97
CA LEU A 89 1.09 -10.21 -16.54
C LEU A 89 -0.15 -9.87 -15.69
N LEU A 90 -0.86 -8.79 -16.05
CA LEU A 90 -2.11 -8.43 -15.39
C LEU A 90 -3.16 -9.54 -15.52
N ARG A 91 -3.33 -10.11 -16.72
CA ARG A 91 -4.24 -11.23 -16.94
C ARG A 91 -3.89 -12.42 -16.06
N ARG A 92 -2.61 -12.77 -15.97
CA ARG A 92 -2.13 -13.84 -15.09
C ARG A 92 -2.40 -13.55 -13.61
N ALA A 93 -2.20 -12.30 -13.16
CA ALA A 93 -2.52 -11.91 -11.79
C ALA A 93 -4.04 -12.01 -11.51
N ILE A 94 -4.88 -11.59 -12.46
CA ILE A 94 -6.34 -11.74 -12.36
C ILE A 94 -6.73 -13.24 -12.28
N ASP A 95 -6.12 -14.08 -13.11
CA ASP A 95 -6.36 -15.54 -13.10
C ASP A 95 -5.97 -16.14 -11.74
N MET A 96 -4.81 -15.80 -11.18
CA MET A 96 -4.39 -16.24 -9.85
C MET A 96 -5.41 -15.88 -8.75
N VAL A 97 -5.99 -14.68 -8.82
CA VAL A 97 -7.01 -14.22 -7.85
C VAL A 97 -8.32 -14.96 -8.04
N ARG A 98 -8.77 -15.11 -9.30
CA ARG A 98 -9.99 -15.83 -9.65
C ARG A 98 -9.93 -17.30 -9.25
N ASP A 99 -8.80 -17.98 -9.53
CA ASP A 99 -8.61 -19.40 -9.20
C ASP A 99 -8.57 -19.63 -7.67
N ALA A 100 -8.24 -18.60 -6.89
CA ALA A 100 -8.35 -18.59 -5.44
C ALA A 100 -9.78 -18.27 -4.93
N GLY A 101 -10.74 -18.02 -5.81
CA GLY A 101 -12.13 -17.66 -5.46
C GLY A 101 -12.26 -16.28 -4.82
N ARG A 102 -11.34 -15.34 -5.09
CA ARG A 102 -11.29 -14.01 -4.45
C ARG A 102 -11.65 -12.89 -5.42
N VAL A 103 -12.01 -11.75 -4.86
CA VAL A 103 -12.15 -10.49 -5.58
C VAL A 103 -10.76 -9.85 -5.72
N ALA A 104 -10.47 -9.29 -6.89
CA ALA A 104 -9.23 -8.55 -7.09
C ALA A 104 -9.42 -7.07 -6.71
N GLY A 105 -8.53 -6.55 -5.86
CA GLY A 105 -8.37 -5.11 -5.59
C GLY A 105 -7.00 -4.63 -6.05
N LEU A 106 -6.88 -3.34 -6.33
CA LEU A 106 -5.61 -2.66 -6.62
C LEU A 106 -5.73 -1.14 -6.42
N ASP A 107 -4.59 -0.47 -6.28
CA ASP A 107 -4.49 1.00 -6.36
C ASP A 107 -3.77 1.38 -7.66
N ALA A 108 -4.54 1.85 -8.63
CA ALA A 108 -4.04 2.21 -9.95
C ALA A 108 -3.38 3.58 -9.95
N THR A 109 -2.18 3.69 -10.51
CA THR A 109 -1.63 5.00 -10.88
C THR A 109 -2.46 5.64 -12.01
N GLU A 110 -2.34 6.95 -12.22
CA GLU A 110 -2.99 7.66 -13.32
C GLU A 110 -2.68 7.02 -14.70
N LEU A 111 -1.43 6.55 -14.89
CA LEU A 111 -1.03 5.84 -16.10
C LEU A 111 -1.53 4.38 -16.16
N GLY A 112 -1.72 3.76 -15.01
CA GLY A 112 -2.17 2.36 -14.91
C GLY A 112 -3.68 2.21 -15.08
N ARG A 113 -4.48 3.16 -14.58
CA ARG A 113 -5.94 3.07 -14.60
C ARG A 113 -6.52 2.73 -15.99
N PRO A 114 -6.10 3.36 -17.11
CA PRO A 114 -6.60 3.01 -18.45
C PRO A 114 -6.30 1.57 -18.86
N VAL A 115 -5.26 0.94 -18.30
CA VAL A 115 -4.92 -0.47 -18.57
C VAL A 115 -5.88 -1.42 -17.86
N TYR A 116 -6.41 -1.04 -16.68
CA TYR A 116 -7.27 -1.90 -15.85
C TYR A 116 -8.75 -1.85 -16.25
N LEU A 117 -9.25 -0.71 -16.72
CA LEU A 117 -10.64 -0.52 -17.13
C LEU A 117 -11.14 -1.56 -18.15
N PRO A 118 -10.39 -1.90 -19.23
CA PRO A 118 -10.82 -2.91 -20.21
C PRO A 118 -10.96 -4.32 -19.65
N PHE A 119 -10.34 -4.61 -18.48
CA PHE A 119 -10.49 -5.88 -17.77
C PHE A 119 -11.73 -5.92 -16.87
N GLY A 120 -12.48 -4.83 -16.77
CA GLY A 120 -13.69 -4.72 -15.97
C GLY A 120 -13.46 -4.20 -14.54
N PHE A 121 -12.27 -3.72 -14.22
CA PHE A 121 -12.04 -3.01 -12.95
C PHE A 121 -12.90 -1.75 -12.89
N ARG A 122 -13.43 -1.48 -11.70
CA ARG A 122 -14.26 -0.31 -11.42
C ARG A 122 -13.65 0.52 -10.31
N ASP A 123 -13.73 1.85 -10.44
CA ASP A 123 -13.26 2.80 -9.47
C ASP A 123 -14.07 2.72 -8.17
N LEU A 124 -13.39 2.84 -7.04
CA LEU A 124 -14.01 2.98 -5.72
C LEU A 124 -13.81 4.41 -5.18
N TYR A 125 -12.55 4.84 -4.98
CA TYR A 125 -12.24 6.20 -4.55
C TYR A 125 -10.83 6.61 -4.94
N ALA A 126 -10.63 7.93 -5.02
CA ALA A 126 -9.35 8.54 -5.34
C ALA A 126 -8.48 8.72 -4.08
N ILE A 127 -7.16 8.67 -4.29
CA ILE A 127 -6.14 8.75 -3.26
C ILE A 127 -5.05 9.70 -3.74
N SER A 128 -4.61 10.59 -2.88
CA SER A 128 -3.45 11.46 -3.12
C SER A 128 -2.25 11.03 -2.32
N ARG A 129 -1.11 10.79 -2.98
CA ARG A 129 0.18 10.67 -2.31
C ARG A 129 0.71 12.05 -2.01
N LEU A 130 0.89 12.32 -0.73
CA LEU A 130 1.49 13.55 -0.23
C LEU A 130 2.91 13.25 0.26
N ARG A 131 3.83 14.18 -0.04
CA ARG A 131 5.23 14.12 0.42
C ARG A 131 5.51 15.34 1.28
N ILE A 132 6.03 15.10 2.47
CA ILE A 132 6.42 16.13 3.43
C ILE A 132 7.91 15.98 3.76
N LYS A 133 8.61 17.08 4.01
CA LYS A 133 10.01 17.07 4.40
C LYS A 133 10.17 17.68 5.79
N GLY A 134 10.85 16.94 6.66
CA GLY A 134 11.13 17.36 8.03
C GLY A 134 9.95 17.17 8.98
N PRO A 135 10.12 17.61 10.23
CA PRO A 135 9.10 17.44 11.25
C PRO A 135 7.92 18.41 11.07
N ALA A 136 6.76 17.98 11.54
CA ALA A 136 5.58 18.82 11.75
C ALA A 136 5.20 18.81 13.25
N PRO A 137 4.53 19.84 13.78
CA PRO A 137 4.14 19.88 15.19
C PRO A 137 3.15 18.76 15.52
N ALA A 138 3.28 18.19 16.73
CA ALA A 138 2.35 17.20 17.21
C ALA A 138 1.05 17.87 17.68
N GLU A 139 -0.09 17.34 17.24
CA GLU A 139 -1.40 17.72 17.71
C GLU A 139 -1.77 16.98 18.99
N ALA A 140 -2.57 17.61 19.85
CA ALA A 140 -3.09 17.00 21.05
C ALA A 140 -4.09 15.88 20.72
N ALA A 141 -4.05 14.81 21.48
CA ALA A 141 -5.12 13.80 21.41
C ALA A 141 -6.45 14.39 21.91
N PRO A 142 -7.58 13.96 21.35
CA PRO A 142 -8.88 14.33 21.88
C PRO A 142 -9.04 13.97 23.37
N ALA A 143 -9.90 14.68 24.09
CA ALA A 143 -10.20 14.38 25.49
C ALA A 143 -10.68 12.91 25.63
N GLY A 144 -10.17 12.21 26.63
CA GLY A 144 -10.50 10.80 26.85
C GLY A 144 -9.76 9.81 25.93
N CYS A 145 -8.91 10.32 25.02
CA CYS A 145 -8.10 9.46 24.12
C CYS A 145 -6.63 9.46 24.56
N ALA A 146 -6.07 8.31 24.80
CA ALA A 146 -4.64 8.10 25.10
C ALA A 146 -3.90 7.51 23.90
N ILE A 147 -2.74 8.09 23.54
CA ILE A 147 -1.89 7.56 22.47
C ILE A 147 -0.60 7.01 23.09
N ARG A 148 -0.30 5.76 22.79
CA ARG A 148 0.90 5.04 23.25
C ARG A 148 1.59 4.27 22.10
N PRO A 149 2.84 3.80 22.30
CA PRO A 149 3.45 2.85 21.39
C PRO A 149 2.59 1.59 21.22
N LEU A 150 2.51 1.09 19.99
CA LEU A 150 1.82 -0.16 19.65
C LEU A 150 2.77 -1.33 19.91
N ALA A 151 2.36 -2.25 20.76
CA ALA A 151 3.11 -3.46 21.09
C ALA A 151 2.62 -4.67 20.27
N PRO A 152 3.42 -5.74 20.12
CA PRO A 152 2.98 -6.97 19.46
C PRO A 152 1.70 -7.58 20.06
N ALA A 153 1.49 -7.41 21.37
CA ALA A 153 0.29 -7.87 22.06
C ALA A 153 -1.01 -7.15 21.62
N ASP A 154 -0.89 -5.96 21.02
CA ASP A 154 -2.02 -5.19 20.52
C ASP A 154 -2.52 -5.68 19.15
N LEU A 155 -1.70 -6.43 18.38
CA LEU A 155 -2.00 -6.83 17.02
C LEU A 155 -3.36 -7.54 16.85
N PRO A 156 -3.82 -8.41 17.77
CA PRO A 156 -5.15 -9.01 17.63
C PRO A 156 -6.28 -7.96 17.67
N ALA A 157 -6.24 -7.02 18.60
CA ALA A 157 -7.24 -5.96 18.74
C ALA A 157 -7.16 -4.94 17.58
N VAL A 158 -5.95 -4.52 17.23
CA VAL A 158 -5.69 -3.62 16.09
C VAL A 158 -6.10 -4.27 14.77
N GLY A 159 -5.83 -5.57 14.59
CA GLY A 159 -6.23 -6.31 13.38
C GLY A 159 -7.75 -6.41 13.25
N ALA A 160 -8.47 -6.67 14.35
CA ALA A 160 -9.94 -6.68 14.32
C ALA A 160 -10.52 -5.27 14.06
N PHE A 161 -9.90 -4.24 14.65
CA PHE A 161 -10.26 -2.85 14.43
C PHE A 161 -10.04 -2.44 12.95
N ASP A 162 -8.91 -2.79 12.37
CA ASP A 162 -8.57 -2.53 10.96
C ASP A 162 -9.54 -3.23 10.01
N GLU A 163 -9.77 -4.53 10.19
CA GLU A 163 -10.64 -5.34 9.35
C GLU A 163 -12.07 -4.79 9.31
N ALA A 164 -12.61 -4.39 10.47
CA ALA A 164 -13.96 -3.84 10.57
C ALA A 164 -14.14 -2.53 9.80
N ARG A 165 -13.04 -1.79 9.51
CA ARG A 165 -13.07 -0.46 8.85
C ARG A 165 -12.54 -0.49 7.43
N SER A 166 -11.58 -1.36 7.15
CA SER A 166 -10.96 -1.49 5.83
C SER A 166 -11.62 -2.56 4.96
N ALA A 167 -12.38 -3.48 5.57
CA ALA A 167 -12.86 -4.73 4.96
C ALA A 167 -11.73 -5.62 4.42
N MET A 168 -10.52 -5.46 4.95
CA MET A 168 -9.31 -6.22 4.59
C MET A 168 -8.79 -6.98 5.81
N GLU A 169 -8.70 -8.29 5.73
CA GLU A 169 -8.02 -9.11 6.73
C GLU A 169 -6.53 -9.16 6.38
N ARG A 170 -5.75 -8.22 6.94
CA ARG A 170 -4.33 -8.02 6.62
C ARG A 170 -3.40 -8.09 7.82
N ARG A 171 -3.66 -9.02 8.74
CA ARG A 171 -2.87 -9.18 9.98
C ARG A 171 -1.39 -9.39 9.73
N SER A 172 -1.00 -10.16 8.70
CA SER A 172 0.40 -10.34 8.31
C SER A 172 1.05 -9.03 7.86
N VAL A 173 0.31 -8.16 7.14
CA VAL A 173 0.78 -6.82 6.76
C VAL A 173 1.01 -5.96 7.99
N LEU A 174 0.07 -5.93 8.94
CA LEU A 174 0.20 -5.15 10.18
C LEU A 174 1.39 -5.63 11.03
N ALA A 175 1.57 -6.94 11.17
CA ALA A 175 2.72 -7.52 11.88
C ALA A 175 4.04 -7.16 11.20
N TYR A 176 4.10 -7.30 9.88
CA TYR A 176 5.26 -6.90 9.08
C TYR A 176 5.61 -5.42 9.27
N LEU A 177 4.63 -4.52 9.21
CA LEU A 177 4.89 -3.08 9.37
C LEU A 177 5.33 -2.73 10.79
N LEU A 178 4.75 -3.37 11.81
CA LEU A 178 5.19 -3.20 13.20
C LEU A 178 6.64 -3.63 13.38
N GLU A 179 7.05 -4.75 12.78
CA GLU A 179 8.44 -5.22 12.82
C GLU A 179 9.41 -4.25 12.10
N ARG A 180 8.95 -3.64 11.00
CA ARG A 180 9.77 -2.74 10.18
C ARG A 180 10.09 -1.39 10.82
N ALA A 181 9.20 -0.86 11.66
CA ALA A 181 9.38 0.46 12.31
C ALA A 181 8.60 0.55 13.64
N PRO A 182 8.97 -0.25 14.65
CA PRO A 182 8.25 -0.29 15.92
C PRO A 182 8.24 1.05 16.65
N GLU A 183 9.26 1.88 16.44
CA GLU A 183 9.40 3.22 17.06
C GLU A 183 8.39 4.25 16.55
N THR A 184 7.79 4.01 15.40
CA THR A 184 6.76 4.89 14.80
C THR A 184 5.35 4.32 14.92
N ALA A 185 5.22 3.07 15.37
CA ALA A 185 3.95 2.40 15.52
C ALA A 185 3.23 2.92 16.77
N LEU A 186 2.00 3.47 16.58
CA LEU A 186 1.21 4.03 17.68
C LEU A 186 -0.22 3.47 17.64
N VAL A 187 -0.81 3.33 18.82
CA VAL A 187 -2.22 3.01 19.03
C VAL A 187 -2.86 4.11 19.87
N ALA A 188 -4.06 4.51 19.48
CA ALA A 188 -4.95 5.39 20.22
C ALA A 188 -6.04 4.57 20.89
N GLU A 189 -6.30 4.82 22.16
CA GLU A 189 -7.30 4.14 22.98
C GLU A 189 -8.28 5.16 23.59
N ALA A 190 -9.57 4.87 23.52
CA ALA A 190 -10.62 5.59 24.20
C ALA A 190 -11.56 4.57 24.85
N ASP A 191 -11.97 4.81 26.10
CA ASP A 191 -12.85 3.92 26.87
C ASP A 191 -12.37 2.45 26.90
N GLY A 192 -11.04 2.25 26.97
CA GLY A 192 -10.40 0.92 27.01
C GLY A 192 -10.46 0.14 25.69
N ARG A 193 -10.76 0.81 24.58
CA ARG A 193 -10.86 0.21 23.25
C ARG A 193 -9.96 0.93 22.25
N VAL A 194 -9.52 0.23 21.19
CA VAL A 194 -8.79 0.84 20.09
C VAL A 194 -9.69 1.89 19.41
N ALA A 195 -9.23 3.14 19.38
CA ALA A 195 -9.87 4.26 18.70
C ALA A 195 -9.13 4.64 17.41
N GLY A 196 -7.91 4.15 17.21
CA GLY A 196 -7.12 4.32 16.01
C GLY A 196 -5.72 3.76 16.13
N PHE A 197 -5.02 3.65 15.02
CA PHE A 197 -3.61 3.26 15.00
C PHE A 197 -2.91 3.84 13.76
N VAL A 198 -1.60 3.94 13.84
CA VAL A 198 -0.74 4.27 12.72
C VAL A 198 0.48 3.36 12.74
N LEU A 199 0.84 2.88 11.56
CA LEU A 199 2.08 2.17 11.30
C LEU A 199 2.88 2.89 10.21
N GLY A 200 4.04 2.38 9.90
CA GLY A 200 4.86 2.89 8.83
C GLY A 200 6.02 1.97 8.53
N ARG A 201 6.83 2.32 7.55
CA ARG A 201 8.06 1.60 7.22
C ARG A 201 9.07 2.46 6.50
N PRO A 202 10.36 2.20 6.67
CA PRO A 202 11.38 2.73 5.80
C PRO A 202 11.15 2.29 4.35
N GLY A 203 11.28 3.19 3.42
CA GLY A 203 11.27 2.89 2.00
C GLY A 203 12.56 3.33 1.32
N ARG A 204 12.70 3.01 0.04
CA ARG A 204 13.87 3.33 -0.76
C ARG A 204 14.11 4.85 -0.93
N VAL A 205 13.04 5.64 -1.00
CA VAL A 205 13.10 7.09 -1.27
C VAL A 205 12.52 7.96 -0.15
N ALA A 206 11.67 7.40 0.71
CA ALA A 206 11.05 8.11 1.81
C ALA A 206 10.51 7.12 2.85
N PHE A 207 10.31 7.58 4.08
CA PHE A 207 9.54 6.83 5.06
C PHE A 207 8.06 6.84 4.65
N GLN A 208 7.41 5.68 4.56
CA GLN A 208 5.98 5.55 4.26
C GLN A 208 5.21 5.52 5.57
N ILE A 209 4.31 6.48 5.78
CA ILE A 209 3.33 6.44 6.87
C ILE A 209 2.08 5.72 6.37
N GLY A 210 1.61 4.76 7.13
CA GLY A 210 0.38 4.02 6.89
C GLY A 210 0.54 2.50 7.12
N PRO A 211 -0.58 1.80 7.42
CA PRO A 211 -1.93 2.35 7.46
C PRO A 211 -2.15 3.32 8.63
N LEU A 212 -3.04 4.30 8.43
CA LEU A 212 -3.58 5.18 9.45
C LEU A 212 -5.10 5.00 9.44
N VAL A 213 -5.62 4.37 10.49
CA VAL A 213 -7.03 4.03 10.63
C VAL A 213 -7.53 4.58 11.96
N ALA A 214 -8.65 5.28 11.97
CA ALA A 214 -9.14 5.93 13.18
C ALA A 214 -10.67 6.09 13.18
N GLU A 215 -11.26 6.23 14.37
CA GLU A 215 -12.69 6.51 14.54
C GLU A 215 -13.07 7.92 14.14
N SER A 216 -12.13 8.86 14.23
CA SER A 216 -12.37 10.25 13.85
C SER A 216 -11.13 10.90 13.25
N GLU A 217 -11.33 12.05 12.60
CA GLU A 217 -10.26 12.83 11.99
C GLU A 217 -9.32 13.42 13.03
N GLU A 218 -9.82 13.79 14.21
CA GLU A 218 -9.01 14.32 15.30
C GLU A 218 -8.05 13.26 15.84
N VAL A 219 -8.51 11.99 15.99
CA VAL A 219 -7.64 10.86 16.37
C VAL A 219 -6.60 10.60 15.29
N ALA A 220 -7.00 10.63 14.01
CA ALA A 220 -6.07 10.44 12.89
C ALA A 220 -5.00 11.54 12.85
N LEU A 221 -5.39 12.82 13.03
CA LEU A 221 -4.47 13.96 13.12
C LEU A 221 -3.49 13.80 14.28
N ALA A 222 -3.98 13.47 15.47
CA ALA A 222 -3.13 13.28 16.64
C ALA A 222 -2.11 12.14 16.45
N LEU A 223 -2.50 11.06 15.78
CA LEU A 223 -1.61 9.93 15.46
C LEU A 223 -0.53 10.33 14.43
N VAL A 224 -0.95 10.85 13.26
CA VAL A 224 -0.01 11.16 12.18
C VAL A 224 0.93 12.30 12.53
N SER A 225 0.44 13.34 13.22
CA SER A 225 1.26 14.46 13.67
C SER A 225 2.34 14.02 14.66
N ARG A 226 2.03 13.07 15.55
CA ARG A 226 3.00 12.50 16.49
C ARG A 226 4.09 11.68 15.78
N VAL A 227 3.76 10.97 14.70
CA VAL A 227 4.78 10.33 13.84
C VAL A 227 5.61 11.40 13.13
N LEU A 228 4.97 12.37 12.52
CA LEU A 228 5.64 13.45 11.78
C LEU A 228 6.52 14.33 12.67
N SER A 229 6.18 14.54 13.95
CA SER A 229 6.99 15.34 14.88
C SER A 229 8.40 14.78 15.11
N ARG A 230 8.59 13.49 14.82
CA ARG A 230 9.86 12.77 14.93
C ARG A 230 10.53 12.50 13.58
N ALA A 231 9.90 12.94 12.49
CA ALA A 231 10.38 12.63 11.14
C ALA A 231 11.70 13.35 10.83
N ASN A 232 12.69 12.56 10.39
CA ASN A 232 13.97 13.03 9.89
C ASN A 232 14.07 12.73 8.41
N GLY A 233 13.86 13.75 7.55
CA GLY A 233 13.96 13.57 6.10
C GLY A 233 12.60 13.57 5.39
N HIS A 234 12.50 12.79 4.31
CA HIS A 234 11.27 12.73 3.52
C HIS A 234 10.33 11.64 4.00
N THR A 235 9.07 12.01 4.16
CA THR A 235 7.95 11.12 4.49
C THR A 235 6.91 11.17 3.37
N ILE A 236 6.24 10.07 3.12
CA ILE A 236 5.08 10.00 2.22
C ILE A 236 3.90 9.36 2.96
N ILE A 237 2.70 9.84 2.62
CA ILE A 237 1.44 9.28 3.09
C ILE A 237 0.45 9.25 1.93
N ASP A 238 -0.31 8.17 1.79
CA ASP A 238 -1.35 8.00 0.77
C ASP A 238 -2.72 8.21 1.41
N VAL A 239 -3.29 9.40 1.22
CA VAL A 239 -4.54 9.85 1.86
C VAL A 239 -5.69 9.74 0.88
N PRO A 240 -6.80 9.04 1.22
CA PRO A 240 -8.03 9.11 0.45
C PRO A 240 -8.52 10.57 0.32
N ASP A 241 -8.95 10.95 -0.89
CA ASP A 241 -9.26 12.35 -1.21
C ASP A 241 -10.45 12.92 -0.42
N ALA A 242 -11.27 12.06 0.18
CA ALA A 242 -12.39 12.44 1.04
C ALA A 242 -11.96 13.14 2.34
N HIS A 243 -10.73 12.94 2.83
CA HIS A 243 -10.24 13.53 4.10
C HIS A 243 -9.66 14.93 3.88
N ALA A 244 -10.54 15.90 3.65
CA ALA A 244 -10.15 17.28 3.33
C ALA A 244 -9.42 17.98 4.47
N ALA A 245 -9.83 17.78 5.75
CA ALA A 245 -9.22 18.45 6.89
C ALA A 245 -7.80 17.90 7.16
N LEU A 246 -7.58 16.58 7.11
CA LEU A 246 -6.26 15.98 7.20
C LEU A 246 -5.33 16.50 6.09
N ARG A 247 -5.81 16.54 4.85
CA ARG A 247 -5.03 17.07 3.71
C ARG A 247 -4.67 18.54 3.91
N THR A 248 -5.64 19.36 4.33
CA THR A 248 -5.41 20.78 4.60
C THR A 248 -4.36 20.96 5.71
N TRP A 249 -4.42 20.13 6.77
CA TRP A 249 -3.40 20.16 7.82
C TRP A 249 -2.01 19.80 7.27
N LEU A 250 -1.90 18.73 6.50
CA LEU A 250 -0.64 18.32 5.87
C LEU A 250 -0.09 19.41 4.93
N ASP A 251 -0.94 20.03 4.10
CA ASP A 251 -0.56 21.10 3.18
C ASP A 251 -0.01 22.33 3.94
N ARG A 252 -0.65 22.71 5.05
CA ARG A 252 -0.17 23.81 5.92
C ARG A 252 1.21 23.54 6.53
N HIS A 253 1.59 22.25 6.65
CA HIS A 253 2.90 21.82 7.15
C HIS A 253 3.86 21.43 6.01
N GLY A 254 3.62 21.94 4.79
CA GLY A 254 4.53 21.81 3.66
C GLY A 254 4.47 20.50 2.89
N ALA A 255 3.40 19.73 3.07
CA ALA A 255 3.17 18.58 2.21
C ALA A 255 2.85 19.01 0.78
N MET A 256 3.38 18.27 -0.19
CA MET A 256 3.11 18.48 -1.60
C MET A 256 2.54 17.21 -2.23
N ARG A 257 1.51 17.35 -3.07
CA ARG A 257 0.98 16.24 -3.84
C ARG A 257 2.02 15.75 -4.84
N GLN A 258 2.38 14.47 -4.72
CA GLN A 258 3.36 13.83 -5.60
C GLN A 258 2.68 13.15 -6.80
N ARG A 259 1.58 12.41 -6.56
CA ARG A 259 0.79 11.70 -7.56
C ARG A 259 -0.57 11.30 -7.01
N GLY A 260 -1.47 10.88 -7.89
CA GLY A 260 -2.74 10.26 -7.53
C GLY A 260 -2.74 8.75 -7.74
N PHE A 261 -3.68 8.10 -7.04
CA PHE A 261 -4.08 6.74 -7.31
C PHE A 261 -5.61 6.65 -7.34
N MET A 262 -6.10 5.61 -7.97
CA MET A 262 -7.51 5.22 -7.93
C MET A 262 -7.60 3.82 -7.36
N ARG A 263 -8.28 3.66 -6.22
CA ARG A 263 -8.63 2.33 -5.71
C ARG A 263 -9.66 1.72 -6.61
N MET A 264 -9.42 0.48 -7.05
CA MET A 264 -10.28 -0.21 -7.99
C MET A 264 -10.49 -1.66 -7.58
N THR A 265 -11.61 -2.25 -8.03
CA THR A 265 -11.89 -3.68 -7.86
C THR A 265 -12.41 -4.31 -9.14
N LEU A 266 -12.13 -5.60 -9.32
CA LEU A 266 -12.72 -6.45 -10.34
C LEU A 266 -13.69 -7.43 -9.67
N GLY A 267 -14.96 -7.28 -9.99
CA GLY A 267 -16.05 -7.97 -9.33
C GLY A 267 -16.70 -7.14 -8.22
N LYS A 268 -17.62 -7.76 -7.47
CA LYS A 268 -18.33 -7.10 -6.36
C LYS A 268 -17.40 -7.01 -5.15
N PRO A 269 -17.02 -5.79 -4.70
CA PRO A 269 -16.14 -5.63 -3.56
C PRO A 269 -16.75 -6.21 -2.28
N PRO A 270 -15.93 -6.66 -1.31
CA PRO A 270 -16.38 -6.89 0.05
C PRO A 270 -17.10 -5.65 0.59
N GLN A 271 -18.13 -5.87 1.42
CA GLN A 271 -18.87 -4.78 2.05
C GLN A 271 -17.90 -3.94 2.90
N GLY A 272 -17.95 -2.61 2.74
CA GLY A 272 -17.06 -1.67 3.43
C GLY A 272 -15.79 -1.29 2.67
N LEU A 273 -15.32 -2.07 1.67
CA LEU A 273 -14.08 -1.76 0.94
C LEU A 273 -14.12 -0.41 0.19
N ALA A 274 -15.31 0.02 -0.22
CA ALA A 274 -15.50 1.31 -0.88
C ALA A 274 -15.66 2.49 0.11
N ASP A 275 -15.77 2.21 1.40
CA ASP A 275 -15.88 3.22 2.45
C ASP A 275 -14.50 3.57 3.00
N ALA A 276 -14.02 4.76 2.64
CA ALA A 276 -12.75 5.28 3.13
C ALA A 276 -12.91 6.15 4.38
N SER A 277 -14.10 6.31 4.94
CA SER A 277 -14.40 7.29 6.00
C SER A 277 -13.56 7.12 7.27
N ARG A 278 -13.02 5.92 7.51
CA ARG A 278 -12.16 5.58 8.66
C ARG A 278 -10.72 5.24 8.26
N ILE A 279 -10.39 5.32 6.97
CA ILE A 279 -9.06 5.04 6.42
C ILE A 279 -8.42 6.37 6.04
N PHE A 280 -7.57 6.89 6.89
CA PHE A 280 -6.91 8.20 6.72
C PHE A 280 -5.55 8.09 6.01
N GLY A 281 -4.96 6.90 5.99
CA GLY A 281 -3.73 6.61 5.27
C GLY A 281 -3.63 5.13 4.89
N LEU A 282 -3.17 4.86 3.69
CA LEU A 282 -2.99 3.49 3.19
C LEU A 282 -1.66 2.89 3.65
N ALA A 283 -1.58 1.56 3.72
CA ALA A 283 -0.31 0.85 3.97
C ALA A 283 0.71 1.04 2.82
N GLY A 284 0.21 1.48 1.69
CA GLY A 284 0.87 1.67 0.41
C GLY A 284 0.09 0.98 -0.69
N PRO A 285 0.20 1.43 -1.95
CA PRO A 285 -0.58 0.90 -3.07
C PRO A 285 -0.39 -0.59 -3.31
N GLU A 286 0.69 -1.16 -2.79
CA GLU A 286 1.04 -2.58 -2.94
C GLU A 286 0.56 -3.47 -1.80
N LEU A 287 0.12 -2.89 -0.68
CA LEU A 287 -0.28 -3.62 0.54
C LEU A 287 -1.76 -3.45 0.90
N GLY A 288 -2.51 -2.65 0.15
CA GLY A 288 -3.94 -2.40 0.32
C GLY A 288 -4.35 -1.35 1.35
#